data_2dadb27db9fd7a1d72195dfd2d0fc3a9
#
_entry.id   2dadb27db9fd7a1d72195dfd2d0fc3a9
#
_cell.length_a   1.000
_cell.length_b   1.000
_cell.length_c   1.000
_cell.angle_alpha   90.00
_cell.angle_beta   90.00
_cell.angle_gamma   90.00
#
_symmetry.space_group_name_H-M   'P 1'
#
loop_
_entity.id
_entity.type
_entity.pdbx_description
1 polymer ?
#
loop_
_entity_poly.entity_id
_entity_poly.type
_entity_poly.pdbx_seq_one_letter_code
_entity_poly.pdbx_strand_id
1 'polypeptide(L)'
;MNEFIVDHSKEIISVGELNRSAKFLLEDAFNNISVIGEISNMSRPSSGHIYFTLKDEDGAIGCAMWRSQAIKLNFVPENGNKCILKGQVSIYPATGRYQLMVKTIEQAGDGNLMQQFENLKKKLDSEGLFDSQNKLSIPFSPKHIGVTVSYTHLRAHETHIDL
;
A
#
# COMPACT_ATOMS: atom_id res chain seq x y z
N MET A 1 -21.74 -28.66 -2.80
CA MET A 1 -22.98 -27.97 -2.43
C MET A 1 -22.75 -27.47 -1.01
N ASN A 2 -22.71 -26.13 -0.82
CA ASN A 2 -22.10 -25.52 0.36
C ASN A 2 -22.94 -25.71 1.63
N GLU A 3 -22.47 -26.54 2.54
CA GLU A 3 -23.07 -26.78 3.88
C GLU A 3 -22.95 -25.59 4.86
N PHE A 4 -22.45 -24.43 4.41
CA PHE A 4 -22.19 -23.25 5.25
C PHE A 4 -23.14 -22.08 5.04
N ILE A 5 -24.14 -22.22 4.19
CA ILE A 5 -25.22 -21.22 4.09
C ILE A 5 -26.10 -21.40 5.31
N VAL A 6 -26.36 -20.29 6.01
CA VAL A 6 -27.30 -20.28 7.12
C VAL A 6 -28.59 -20.99 6.69
N ASP A 7 -28.90 -22.09 7.34
CA ASP A 7 -30.17 -22.76 7.11
C ASP A 7 -31.30 -21.87 7.68
N HIS A 8 -31.87 -21.05 6.78
CA HIS A 8 -32.99 -20.17 7.14
C HIS A 8 -34.26 -20.92 7.58
N SER A 9 -34.25 -22.25 7.53
CA SER A 9 -35.36 -23.06 8.10
C SER A 9 -35.32 -23.13 9.62
N LYS A 10 -34.17 -22.77 10.25
CA LYS A 10 -34.06 -22.67 11.71
C LYS A 10 -34.42 -21.25 12.14
N GLU A 11 -35.47 -21.08 12.90
CA GLU A 11 -35.85 -19.81 13.51
C GLU A 11 -34.78 -19.22 14.45
N ILE A 12 -33.97 -20.11 15.08
CA ILE A 12 -32.97 -19.73 16.07
C ILE A 12 -31.65 -20.42 15.76
N ILE A 13 -30.57 -19.65 15.65
CA ILE A 13 -29.19 -20.12 15.46
C ILE A 13 -28.32 -19.74 16.65
N SER A 14 -27.27 -20.50 16.93
CA SER A 14 -26.32 -20.17 17.99
C SER A 14 -25.36 -19.06 17.53
N VAL A 15 -24.74 -18.33 18.49
CA VAL A 15 -23.73 -17.31 18.22
C VAL A 15 -22.55 -17.89 17.42
N GLY A 16 -22.15 -19.11 17.73
CA GLY A 16 -21.08 -19.80 17.03
C GLY A 16 -21.43 -20.11 15.56
N GLU A 17 -22.68 -20.50 15.29
CA GLU A 17 -23.17 -20.72 13.92
C GLU A 17 -23.21 -19.39 13.13
N LEU A 18 -23.73 -18.32 13.75
CA LEU A 18 -23.74 -17.00 13.16
C LEU A 18 -22.34 -16.53 12.77
N ASN A 19 -21.40 -16.62 13.71
CA ASN A 19 -20.01 -16.19 13.46
C ASN A 19 -19.33 -17.03 12.37
N ARG A 20 -19.58 -18.33 12.30
CA ARG A 20 -19.04 -19.21 11.24
C ARG A 20 -19.62 -18.86 9.87
N SER A 21 -20.93 -18.66 9.80
CA SER A 21 -21.60 -18.29 8.55
C SER A 21 -21.14 -16.93 8.05
N ALA A 22 -21.05 -15.93 8.95
CA ALA A 22 -20.54 -14.61 8.62
C ALA A 22 -19.06 -14.66 8.17
N LYS A 23 -18.23 -15.48 8.84
CA LYS A 23 -16.85 -15.73 8.43
C LYS A 23 -16.78 -16.25 7.01
N PHE A 24 -17.56 -17.28 6.70
CA PHE A 24 -17.58 -17.90 5.37
C PHE A 24 -17.95 -16.89 4.27
N LEU A 25 -19.02 -16.12 4.48
CA LEU A 25 -19.48 -15.10 3.52
C LEU A 25 -18.44 -14.01 3.30
N LEU A 26 -17.77 -13.54 4.36
CA LEU A 26 -16.72 -12.52 4.25
C LEU A 26 -15.46 -13.05 3.58
N GLU A 27 -15.05 -14.27 3.90
CA GLU A 27 -13.88 -14.90 3.28
C GLU A 27 -14.08 -15.16 1.78
N ASP A 28 -15.30 -15.48 1.37
CA ASP A 28 -15.65 -15.67 -0.04
C ASP A 28 -15.69 -14.32 -0.79
N ALA A 29 -16.40 -13.34 -0.23
CA ALA A 29 -16.60 -12.02 -0.84
C ALA A 29 -15.32 -11.17 -0.89
N PHE A 30 -14.49 -11.25 0.15
CA PHE A 30 -13.28 -10.42 0.31
C PHE A 30 -11.99 -11.25 0.32
N ASN A 31 -11.92 -12.22 -0.58
CA ASN A 31 -10.73 -13.01 -0.78
C ASN A 31 -9.73 -12.25 -1.65
N ASN A 32 -8.47 -12.13 -1.16
CA ASN A 32 -7.37 -11.51 -1.90
C ASN A 32 -7.60 -10.04 -2.29
N ILE A 33 -8.06 -9.23 -1.36
CA ILE A 33 -8.23 -7.78 -1.52
C ILE A 33 -6.95 -7.01 -1.23
N SER A 34 -6.86 -5.80 -1.78
CA SER A 34 -5.81 -4.83 -1.47
C SER A 34 -6.44 -3.63 -0.76
N VAL A 35 -5.90 -3.27 0.40
CA VAL A 35 -6.37 -2.15 1.22
C VAL A 35 -5.21 -1.22 1.52
N ILE A 36 -5.41 0.08 1.34
CA ILE A 36 -4.42 1.11 1.67
C ILE A 36 -4.80 1.82 2.96
N GLY A 37 -3.83 2.14 3.78
CA GLY A 37 -4.04 2.90 5.01
C GLY A 37 -2.74 3.13 5.77
N GLU A 38 -2.85 3.74 6.94
CA GLU A 38 -1.76 3.98 7.88
C GLU A 38 -1.75 2.92 8.97
N ILE A 39 -0.57 2.38 9.26
CA ILE A 39 -0.37 1.41 10.34
C ILE A 39 -0.38 2.13 11.70
N SER A 40 -1.12 1.59 12.64
CA SER A 40 -1.15 2.05 14.03
C SER A 40 -1.29 0.88 15.02
N ASN A 41 -1.00 1.12 16.30
CA ASN A 41 -1.12 0.13 17.39
C ASN A 41 -0.40 -1.19 17.09
N MET A 42 0.79 -1.12 16.51
CA MET A 42 1.55 -2.32 16.16
C MET A 42 2.03 -3.07 17.41
N SER A 43 1.83 -4.37 17.40
CA SER A 43 2.28 -5.30 18.43
C SER A 43 2.96 -6.53 17.81
N ARG A 44 4.09 -6.93 18.37
CA ARG A 44 4.86 -8.12 17.96
C ARG A 44 5.11 -9.01 19.16
N PRO A 45 4.17 -9.89 19.51
CA PRO A 45 4.39 -10.85 20.59
C PRO A 45 5.53 -11.83 20.25
N SER A 46 6.03 -12.53 21.27
CA SER A 46 7.11 -13.53 21.14
C SER A 46 6.77 -14.69 20.19
N SER A 47 5.49 -14.92 19.91
CA SER A 47 5.02 -15.88 18.90
C SER A 47 5.48 -15.56 17.48
N GLY A 48 5.92 -14.31 17.22
CA GLY A 48 6.37 -13.83 15.93
C GLY A 48 5.27 -13.43 14.97
N HIS A 49 4.00 -13.47 15.41
CA HIS A 49 2.88 -12.86 14.69
C HIS A 49 2.97 -11.34 14.79
N ILE A 50 2.36 -10.63 13.83
CA ILE A 50 2.26 -9.17 13.89
C ILE A 50 0.77 -8.82 13.96
N TYR A 51 0.40 -8.00 14.93
CA TYR A 51 -0.94 -7.43 15.07
C TYR A 51 -0.85 -5.92 15.00
N PHE A 52 -1.76 -5.30 14.27
CA PHE A 52 -1.82 -3.86 14.15
C PHE A 52 -3.21 -3.40 13.70
N THR A 53 -3.43 -2.12 13.66
CA THR A 53 -4.63 -1.51 13.10
C THR A 53 -4.24 -0.79 11.82
N LEU A 54 -4.94 -1.04 10.72
CA LEU A 54 -4.88 -0.21 9.53
C LEU A 54 -6.00 0.81 9.62
N LYS A 55 -5.70 2.08 9.44
CA LYS A 55 -6.67 3.20 9.51
C LYS A 55 -6.51 4.14 8.33
N ASP A 56 -7.59 4.83 7.99
CA ASP A 56 -7.63 5.99 7.12
C ASP A 56 -8.50 7.09 7.75
N GLU A 57 -8.97 8.06 6.96
CA GLU A 57 -9.81 9.16 7.44
C GLU A 57 -11.21 8.68 7.85
N ASP A 58 -11.71 7.61 7.22
CA ASP A 58 -13.10 7.16 7.37
C ASP A 58 -13.24 5.92 8.27
N GLY A 59 -12.16 5.16 8.50
CA GLY A 59 -12.29 3.91 9.22
C GLY A 59 -11.01 3.28 9.72
N ALA A 60 -11.19 2.17 10.45
CA ALA A 60 -10.09 1.38 10.95
C ALA A 60 -10.44 -0.11 10.99
N ILE A 61 -9.46 -0.97 10.68
CA ILE A 61 -9.62 -2.42 10.75
C ILE A 61 -8.44 -3.06 11.49
N GLY A 62 -8.74 -4.00 12.38
CA GLY A 62 -7.72 -4.84 13.00
C GLY A 62 -7.08 -5.77 11.99
N CYS A 63 -5.75 -5.84 12.01
CA CYS A 63 -4.96 -6.65 11.09
C CYS A 63 -4.15 -7.70 11.86
N ALA A 64 -4.07 -8.91 11.30
CA ALA A 64 -3.22 -9.97 11.80
C ALA A 64 -2.37 -10.55 10.66
N MET A 65 -1.06 -10.67 10.90
CA MET A 65 -0.12 -11.29 9.97
C MET A 65 0.58 -12.45 10.66
N TRP A 66 0.53 -13.62 10.06
CA TRP A 66 1.18 -14.80 10.59
C TRP A 66 2.70 -14.72 10.48
N ARG A 67 3.41 -15.33 11.43
CA ARG A 67 4.88 -15.38 11.46
C ARG A 67 5.48 -15.81 10.12
N SER A 68 4.91 -16.80 9.46
CA SER A 68 5.40 -17.30 8.16
C SER A 68 5.38 -16.25 7.05
N GLN A 69 4.49 -15.28 7.13
CA GLN A 69 4.44 -14.14 6.22
C GLN A 69 5.31 -12.99 6.73
N ALA A 70 5.31 -12.75 8.03
CA ALA A 70 6.09 -11.68 8.66
C ALA A 70 7.61 -11.81 8.40
N ILE A 71 8.13 -13.04 8.37
CA ILE A 71 9.56 -13.30 8.08
C ILE A 71 9.93 -12.94 6.64
N LYS A 72 8.97 -12.92 5.71
CA LYS A 72 9.20 -12.62 4.29
C LYS A 72 9.18 -11.13 3.97
N LEU A 73 8.92 -10.28 4.95
CA LEU A 73 8.88 -8.84 4.75
C LEU A 73 10.29 -8.30 4.48
N ASN A 74 10.43 -7.48 3.46
CA ASN A 74 11.69 -6.83 3.08
C ASN A 74 11.96 -5.55 3.88
N PHE A 75 11.02 -5.12 4.72
CA PHE A 75 11.14 -3.95 5.59
C PHE A 75 10.43 -4.21 6.92
N VAL A 76 10.74 -3.39 7.90
CA VAL A 76 10.10 -3.44 9.21
C VAL A 76 8.95 -2.43 9.23
N PRO A 77 7.67 -2.90 9.21
CA PRO A 77 6.55 -1.96 9.30
C PRO A 77 6.53 -1.33 10.70
N GLU A 78 6.22 -0.02 10.74
CA GLU A 78 6.15 0.79 11.96
C GLU A 78 4.86 1.60 12.00
N ASN A 79 4.50 2.09 13.19
CA ASN A 79 3.37 3.01 13.34
C ASN A 79 3.61 4.29 12.52
N GLY A 80 2.58 4.76 11.83
CA GLY A 80 2.65 5.90 10.93
C GLY A 80 3.04 5.56 9.50
N ASN A 81 3.49 4.34 9.20
CA ASN A 81 3.75 3.95 7.82
C ASN A 81 2.45 3.85 7.02
N LYS A 82 2.40 4.51 5.88
CA LYS A 82 1.34 4.32 4.90
C LYS A 82 1.66 3.10 4.05
N CYS A 83 0.79 2.11 4.05
CA CYS A 83 1.02 0.81 3.42
C CYS A 83 -0.17 0.33 2.60
N ILE A 84 0.12 -0.53 1.62
CA ILE A 84 -0.87 -1.32 0.90
C ILE A 84 -0.76 -2.75 1.45
N LEU A 85 -1.86 -3.24 1.99
CA LEU A 85 -1.97 -4.59 2.52
C LEU A 85 -2.73 -5.46 1.53
N LYS A 86 -2.20 -6.63 1.21
CA LYS A 86 -2.95 -7.66 0.49
C LYS A 86 -3.31 -8.78 1.45
N GLY A 87 -4.56 -9.17 1.43
CA GLY A 87 -5.04 -10.17 2.37
C GLY A 87 -6.48 -10.57 2.14
N GLN A 88 -7.07 -11.11 3.16
CA GLN A 88 -8.43 -11.64 3.17
C GLN A 88 -9.13 -11.16 4.44
N VAL A 89 -10.36 -10.70 4.28
CA VAL A 89 -11.18 -10.36 5.45
C VAL A 89 -11.71 -11.65 6.10
N SER A 90 -11.69 -11.67 7.41
CA SER A 90 -12.20 -12.79 8.19
C SER A 90 -12.81 -12.32 9.51
N ILE A 91 -13.58 -13.21 10.13
CA ILE A 91 -14.04 -13.06 11.51
C ILE A 91 -13.33 -14.12 12.36
N TYR A 92 -12.82 -13.70 13.52
CA TYR A 92 -12.36 -14.64 14.54
C TYR A 92 -13.58 -15.25 15.25
N PRO A 93 -13.88 -16.55 15.02
CA PRO A 93 -15.19 -17.10 15.41
C PRO A 93 -15.48 -17.04 16.91
N ALA A 94 -14.44 -17.17 17.74
CA ALA A 94 -14.60 -17.22 19.20
C ALA A 94 -15.10 -15.89 19.80
N THR A 95 -14.78 -14.75 19.17
CA THR A 95 -15.13 -13.42 19.69
C THR A 95 -15.95 -12.59 18.70
N GLY A 96 -16.19 -13.07 17.48
CA GLY A 96 -16.85 -12.31 16.42
C GLY A 96 -16.01 -11.13 15.88
N ARG A 97 -14.71 -11.06 16.18
CA ARG A 97 -13.86 -9.95 15.80
C ARG A 97 -13.63 -9.93 14.28
N TYR A 98 -14.07 -8.87 13.64
CA TYR A 98 -13.78 -8.56 12.24
C TYR A 98 -12.31 -8.14 12.09
N GLN A 99 -11.60 -8.74 11.14
CA GLN A 99 -10.17 -8.49 10.95
C GLN A 99 -9.69 -8.78 9.53
N LEU A 100 -8.60 -8.16 9.13
CA LEU A 100 -7.88 -8.44 7.89
C LEU A 100 -6.72 -9.41 8.19
N MET A 101 -6.77 -10.58 7.58
CA MET A 101 -5.67 -11.56 7.58
C MET A 101 -4.68 -11.19 6.50
N VAL A 102 -3.57 -10.58 6.89
CA VAL A 102 -2.60 -9.98 5.97
C VAL A 102 -1.63 -11.03 5.43
N LYS A 103 -1.49 -11.09 4.10
CA LYS A 103 -0.54 -11.96 3.39
C LYS A 103 0.74 -11.20 3.03
N THR A 104 0.61 -9.96 2.52
CA THR A 104 1.74 -9.10 2.16
C THR A 104 1.49 -7.66 2.59
N ILE A 105 2.59 -6.96 2.90
CA ILE A 105 2.60 -5.53 3.19
C ILE A 105 3.59 -4.90 2.22
N GLU A 106 3.15 -3.87 1.51
CA GLU A 106 3.97 -3.05 0.62
C GLU A 106 3.91 -1.60 1.12
N GLN A 107 5.04 -0.91 1.18
CA GLN A 107 5.06 0.49 1.59
C GLN A 107 4.38 1.34 0.52
N ALA A 108 3.40 2.16 0.90
CA ALA A 108 2.71 3.05 0.00
C ALA A 108 3.48 4.39 -0.07
N GLY A 109 3.99 4.74 -1.24
CA GLY A 109 4.69 6.00 -1.47
C GLY A 109 6.01 5.81 -2.20
N ASP A 110 7.12 5.79 -1.51
CA ASP A 110 8.44 5.92 -2.12
C ASP A 110 8.85 4.73 -3.01
N GLY A 111 8.47 3.51 -2.64
CA GLY A 111 8.81 2.32 -3.44
C GLY A 111 8.11 2.29 -4.80
N ASN A 112 6.86 2.75 -4.87
CA ASN A 112 6.12 2.80 -6.13
C ASN A 112 6.61 3.96 -7.01
N LEU A 113 6.94 5.11 -6.42
CA LEU A 113 7.47 6.26 -7.16
C LEU A 113 8.86 5.96 -7.71
N MET A 114 9.74 5.35 -6.92
CA MET A 114 11.06 4.93 -7.39
C MET A 114 10.97 3.86 -8.48
N GLN A 115 10.07 2.88 -8.33
CA GLN A 115 9.83 1.87 -9.37
C GLN A 115 9.26 2.49 -10.65
N GLN A 116 8.34 3.45 -10.53
CA GLN A 116 7.82 4.20 -11.68
C GLN A 116 8.90 5.03 -12.35
N PHE A 117 9.77 5.69 -11.57
CA PHE A 117 10.92 6.43 -12.08
C PHE A 117 11.89 5.52 -12.86
N GLU A 118 12.28 4.38 -12.28
CA GLU A 118 13.16 3.42 -12.95
C GLU A 118 12.52 2.82 -14.22
N ASN A 119 11.23 2.52 -14.19
CA ASN A 119 10.51 2.05 -15.36
C ASN A 119 10.42 3.12 -16.45
N LEU A 120 10.15 4.37 -16.08
CA LEU A 120 10.13 5.50 -17.01
C LEU A 120 11.51 5.72 -17.61
N LYS A 121 12.57 5.72 -16.78
CA LYS A 121 13.95 5.84 -17.23
C LYS A 121 14.32 4.76 -18.25
N LYS A 122 14.01 3.48 -17.96
CA LYS A 122 14.23 2.38 -18.91
C LYS A 122 13.47 2.56 -20.22
N LYS A 123 12.23 3.04 -20.13
CA LYS A 123 11.41 3.32 -21.32
C LYS A 123 12.05 4.42 -22.17
N LEU A 124 12.44 5.54 -21.58
CA LEU A 124 13.09 6.66 -22.29
C LEU A 124 14.45 6.26 -22.87
N ASP A 125 15.19 5.39 -22.18
CA ASP A 125 16.44 4.83 -22.66
C ASP A 125 16.22 3.93 -23.89
N SER A 126 15.21 3.05 -23.84
CA SER A 126 14.85 2.21 -24.98
C SER A 126 14.32 3.00 -26.20
N GLU A 127 13.79 4.18 -25.99
CA GLU A 127 13.39 5.14 -27.04
C GLU A 127 14.58 5.95 -27.58
N GLY A 128 15.80 5.73 -27.05
CA GLY A 128 17.03 6.40 -27.49
C GLY A 128 17.16 7.85 -27.06
N LEU A 129 16.29 8.34 -26.15
CA LEU A 129 16.30 9.75 -25.73
C LEU A 129 17.57 10.16 -24.96
N PHE A 130 18.28 9.19 -24.40
CA PHE A 130 19.56 9.44 -23.71
C PHE A 130 20.77 9.23 -24.60
N ASP A 131 20.61 8.81 -25.85
CA ASP A 131 21.70 8.58 -26.77
C ASP A 131 22.47 9.85 -27.07
N SER A 132 23.78 9.74 -27.14
CA SER A 132 24.68 10.87 -27.43
C SER A 132 24.41 11.49 -28.77
N GLN A 133 23.84 10.74 -29.72
CA GLN A 133 23.46 11.20 -31.06
C GLN A 133 22.31 12.21 -31.04
N ASN A 134 21.44 12.12 -30.03
CA ASN A 134 20.29 12.99 -29.84
C ASN A 134 20.62 14.27 -29.04
N LYS A 135 21.85 14.39 -28.54
CA LYS A 135 22.28 15.53 -27.74
C LYS A 135 22.95 16.57 -28.65
N LEU A 136 22.40 17.78 -28.63
CA LEU A 136 23.01 18.92 -29.28
C LEU A 136 24.18 19.44 -28.43
N SER A 137 25.27 19.87 -29.08
CA SER A 137 26.37 20.55 -28.39
C SER A 137 25.89 21.87 -27.80
N ILE A 138 26.35 22.18 -26.59
CA ILE A 138 26.06 23.49 -25.97
C ILE A 138 26.74 24.58 -26.77
N PRO A 139 26.03 25.64 -27.23
CA PRO A 139 26.64 26.73 -27.98
C PRO A 139 27.64 27.49 -27.10
N PHE A 140 28.77 27.87 -27.68
CA PHE A 140 29.83 28.57 -26.96
C PHE A 140 29.37 29.93 -26.41
N SER A 141 28.47 30.63 -27.15
CA SER A 141 27.91 31.92 -26.74
C SER A 141 26.41 31.94 -27.00
N PRO A 142 25.59 31.51 -26.03
CA PRO A 142 24.13 31.51 -26.17
C PRO A 142 23.60 32.95 -26.12
N LYS A 143 22.72 33.31 -27.08
CA LYS A 143 22.07 34.62 -27.09
C LYS A 143 20.89 34.71 -26.10
N HIS A 144 20.28 33.57 -25.77
CA HIS A 144 19.15 33.48 -24.84
C HIS A 144 19.33 32.28 -23.96
N ILE A 145 19.13 32.46 -22.66
CA ILE A 145 19.16 31.39 -21.65
C ILE A 145 17.82 31.39 -20.95
N GLY A 146 17.10 30.26 -20.98
CA GLY A 146 15.89 30.06 -20.23
C GLY A 146 16.19 29.26 -18.94
N VAL A 147 15.76 29.77 -17.78
CA VAL A 147 15.87 29.06 -16.50
C VAL A 147 14.48 28.72 -16.03
N THR A 148 14.22 27.41 -15.85
CA THR A 148 12.96 26.90 -15.30
C THR A 148 13.21 26.37 -13.90
N VAL A 149 12.43 26.80 -12.92
CA VAL A 149 12.53 26.36 -11.53
C VAL A 149 11.17 25.88 -11.02
N SER A 150 11.19 24.87 -10.13
CA SER A 150 9.98 24.44 -9.45
C SER A 150 9.68 25.35 -8.28
N TYR A 151 8.43 25.81 -8.14
CA TYR A 151 7.98 26.69 -7.06
C TYR A 151 7.99 26.05 -5.66
N THR A 152 8.26 24.77 -5.54
CA THR A 152 8.17 24.07 -4.25
C THR A 152 9.37 24.31 -3.33
N HIS A 153 10.52 24.77 -3.84
CA HIS A 153 11.73 24.92 -3.02
C HIS A 153 12.60 26.17 -3.25
N LEU A 154 12.34 27.02 -4.26
CA LEU A 154 13.15 28.20 -4.53
C LEU A 154 12.26 29.40 -4.89
N ARG A 155 12.30 30.44 -4.08
CA ARG A 155 11.89 31.77 -4.55
C ARG A 155 12.93 32.24 -5.57
N ALA A 156 12.58 32.25 -6.87
CA ALA A 156 13.37 32.93 -7.87
C ALA A 156 13.32 34.43 -7.55
N HIS A 157 14.43 35.02 -7.14
CA HIS A 157 14.61 36.47 -7.24
C HIS A 157 14.82 36.81 -8.72
N GLU A 158 13.88 37.55 -9.27
CA GLU A 158 14.09 38.18 -10.58
C GLU A 158 15.26 39.15 -10.42
N THR A 159 16.43 38.76 -10.91
CA THR A 159 17.54 39.66 -11.17
C THR A 159 17.41 40.14 -12.60
N HIS A 160 16.87 41.35 -12.78
CA HIS A 160 17.03 42.10 -14.02
C HIS A 160 18.50 42.49 -14.12
N ILE A 161 19.20 41.92 -15.09
CA ILE A 161 20.51 42.42 -15.51
C ILE A 161 20.24 43.18 -16.81
N ASP A 162 20.17 44.50 -16.73
CA ASP A 162 20.25 45.37 -17.89
C ASP A 162 21.72 45.37 -18.35
N LEU A 163 21.93 44.91 -19.58
CA LEU A 163 23.20 45.04 -20.31
C LEU A 163 23.16 46.24 -21.24
#